data_f407eee804e39406bd66d4a8a8e4190d
#
_entry.id   f407eee804e39406bd66d4a8a8e4190d
#
_cell.length_a   1.000
_cell.length_b   1.000
_cell.length_c   1.000
_cell.angle_alpha   90.00
_cell.angle_beta   90.00
_cell.angle_gamma   90.00
#
_symmetry.space_group_name_H-M   'P 1'
#
loop_
_entity.id
_entity.type
_entity.pdbx_description
1 polymer ?
#
loop_
_entity_poly.entity_id
_entity_poly.type
_entity_poly.pdbx_seq_one_letter_code
_entity_poly.pdbx_strand_id
1 'polypeptide(L)'
;MKKLLLILVLCIMMCGCNTISKNDEIKSLMQEKDFIIVDVRTKEEYEITHIEGAINIPYDEISEAVSLDKEKLVFVYCKSGNRSNIAFNNLKQLGYEVYDMGAIDSIELPKE
;
A
#
# COMPACT_ATOMS: atom_id res chain seq x y z
N MET A 1 4.72 31.57 28.27
CA MET A 1 3.31 31.42 27.90
C MET A 1 3.05 31.89 26.48
N LYS A 2 3.35 33.14 26.16
CA LYS A 2 3.14 33.64 24.82
C LYS A 2 3.97 32.92 23.77
N LYS A 3 5.16 32.46 24.12
CA LYS A 3 6.04 31.71 23.24
C LYS A 3 5.49 30.34 22.90
N LEU A 4 4.80 29.72 23.83
CA LEU A 4 4.19 28.41 23.62
C LEU A 4 3.05 28.48 22.60
N LEU A 5 2.29 29.54 22.69
CA LEU A 5 1.19 29.79 21.76
C LEU A 5 1.69 30.00 20.34
N LEU A 6 2.81 30.70 20.21
CA LEU A 6 3.41 30.99 18.91
C LEU A 6 3.91 29.71 18.24
N ILE A 7 4.50 28.81 19.00
CA ILE A 7 4.99 27.53 18.51
C ILE A 7 3.84 26.65 18.03
N LEU A 8 2.75 26.68 18.76
CA LEU A 8 1.56 25.91 18.40
C LEU A 8 0.98 26.37 17.07
N VAL A 9 0.89 27.68 16.87
CA VAL A 9 0.38 28.25 15.63
C VAL A 9 1.29 27.88 14.46
N LEU A 10 2.57 27.90 14.68
CA LEU A 10 3.53 27.55 13.64
C LEU A 10 3.38 26.09 13.21
N CYS A 11 3.19 25.18 14.15
CA CYS A 11 2.95 23.78 13.84
C CYS A 11 1.71 23.56 12.99
N ILE A 12 0.64 24.26 13.28
CA ILE A 12 -0.60 24.15 12.53
C ILE A 12 -0.41 24.62 11.09
N MET A 13 0.35 25.66 10.88
CA MET A 13 0.59 26.18 9.56
C MET A 13 1.43 25.22 8.70
N MET A 14 2.35 24.50 9.31
CA MET A 14 3.16 23.54 8.59
C MET A 14 2.36 22.31 8.19
N CYS A 15 1.42 21.89 9.00
CA CYS A 15 0.59 20.72 8.69
C CYS A 15 -0.39 20.97 7.54
N GLY A 16 -0.79 22.21 7.31
CA GLY A 16 -1.76 22.55 6.29
C GLY A 16 -1.20 22.67 4.89
N CYS A 17 0.12 22.64 4.73
CA CYS A 17 0.75 22.93 3.45
C CYS A 17 1.35 21.72 2.74
N ASN A 18 1.37 20.55 3.34
CA ASN A 18 2.05 19.39 2.78
C ASN A 18 1.09 18.34 2.26
N THR A 19 1.06 18.19 0.95
CA THR A 19 0.49 17.01 0.31
C THR A 19 1.59 15.98 0.17
N ILE A 20 1.41 14.83 0.81
CA ILE A 20 2.35 13.73 0.72
C ILE A 20 2.01 12.94 -0.55
N SER A 21 2.99 12.66 -1.39
CA SER A 21 2.77 11.84 -2.57
C SER A 21 2.47 10.39 -2.15
N LYS A 22 1.79 9.66 -3.03
CA LYS A 22 1.45 8.27 -2.75
C LYS A 22 2.69 7.41 -2.51
N ASN A 23 3.74 7.62 -3.27
CA ASN A 23 4.99 6.88 -3.09
C ASN A 23 5.66 7.21 -1.76
N ASP A 24 5.61 8.45 -1.33
CA ASP A 24 6.14 8.83 -0.01
C ASP A 24 5.34 8.19 1.11
N GLU A 25 4.03 8.13 0.96
CA GLU A 25 3.15 7.47 1.92
C GLU A 25 3.44 5.97 2.02
N ILE A 26 3.62 5.30 0.88
CA ILE A 26 3.98 3.88 0.83
C ILE A 26 5.30 3.63 1.58
N LYS A 27 6.32 4.42 1.28
CA LYS A 27 7.63 4.27 1.91
C LYS A 27 7.57 4.52 3.41
N SER A 28 6.79 5.50 3.83
CA SER A 28 6.58 5.82 5.23
C SER A 28 5.91 4.67 5.97
N LEU A 29 4.86 4.10 5.40
CA LEU A 29 4.16 2.97 5.99
C LEU A 29 5.06 1.73 6.10
N MET A 30 5.91 1.51 5.11
CA MET A 30 6.86 0.39 5.13
C MET A 30 7.89 0.51 6.23
N GLN A 31 8.22 1.74 6.64
CA GLN A 31 9.13 1.97 7.76
C GLN A 31 8.45 1.81 9.12
N GLU A 32 7.16 2.08 9.18
CA GLU A 32 6.41 2.09 10.45
C GLU A 32 5.80 0.74 10.79
N LYS A 33 5.48 -0.08 9.79
CA LYS A 33 4.71 -1.32 9.97
C LYS A 33 5.37 -2.49 9.29
N ASP A 34 5.18 -3.67 9.86
CA ASP A 34 5.45 -4.91 9.13
C ASP A 34 4.45 -5.03 8.00
N PHE A 35 4.88 -5.52 6.85
CA PHE A 35 4.04 -5.52 5.66
C PHE A 35 4.27 -6.74 4.77
N ILE A 36 3.29 -6.97 3.91
CA ILE A 36 3.35 -7.96 2.83
C ILE A 36 2.96 -7.23 1.57
N ILE A 37 3.66 -7.48 0.47
CA ILE A 37 3.30 -6.94 -0.85
C ILE A 37 2.70 -8.07 -1.67
N VAL A 38 1.50 -7.84 -2.20
CA VAL A 38 0.77 -8.82 -3.01
C VAL A 38 0.53 -8.26 -4.40
N ASP A 39 1.10 -8.94 -5.39
CA ASP A 39 0.80 -8.69 -6.80
C ASP A 39 -0.48 -9.45 -7.15
N VAL A 40 -1.53 -8.72 -7.48
CA VAL A 40 -2.84 -9.34 -7.76
C VAL A 40 -3.10 -9.51 -9.25
N ARG A 41 -2.04 -9.38 -10.05
CA ARG A 41 -2.09 -9.64 -11.48
C ARG A 41 -2.06 -11.16 -11.75
N THR A 42 -2.06 -11.53 -13.02
CA THR A 42 -1.90 -12.94 -13.38
C THR A 42 -0.50 -13.43 -13.05
N LYS A 43 -0.36 -14.75 -12.96
CA LYS A 43 0.93 -15.39 -12.75
C LYS A 43 1.91 -15.04 -13.86
N GLU A 44 1.43 -15.00 -15.09
CA GLU A 44 2.25 -14.68 -16.27
C GLU A 44 2.81 -13.27 -16.19
N GLU A 45 1.99 -12.30 -15.80
CA GLU A 45 2.45 -10.92 -15.60
C GLU A 45 3.50 -10.84 -14.50
N TYR A 46 3.26 -11.52 -13.40
CA TYR A 46 4.19 -11.56 -12.26
C TYR A 46 5.55 -12.15 -12.64
N GLU A 47 5.55 -13.20 -13.44
CA GLU A 47 6.79 -13.86 -13.85
C GLU A 47 7.66 -13.01 -14.77
N ILE A 48 7.05 -12.11 -15.53
CA ILE A 48 7.81 -11.19 -16.40
C ILE A 48 8.55 -10.15 -15.57
N THR A 49 7.84 -9.49 -14.68
CA THR A 49 8.43 -8.53 -13.74
C THR A 49 7.44 -8.28 -12.61
N HIS A 50 7.95 -8.02 -11.42
CA HIS A 50 7.13 -7.68 -10.26
C HIS A 50 7.93 -6.86 -9.28
N ILE A 51 7.26 -6.26 -8.32
CA ILE A 51 7.95 -5.51 -7.26
C ILE A 51 8.73 -6.49 -6.40
N GLU A 52 9.98 -6.16 -6.13
CA GLU A 52 10.87 -6.98 -5.32
C GLU A 52 10.24 -7.33 -3.97
N GLY A 53 10.22 -8.61 -3.66
CA GLY A 53 9.64 -9.11 -2.42
C GLY A 53 8.14 -9.38 -2.48
N ALA A 54 7.47 -9.07 -3.60
CA ALA A 54 6.04 -9.32 -3.73
C ALA A 54 5.74 -10.80 -3.92
N ILE A 55 4.63 -11.24 -3.34
CA ILE A 55 4.07 -12.56 -3.64
C ILE A 55 2.91 -12.38 -4.61
N ASN A 56 2.58 -13.42 -5.35
CA ASN A 56 1.52 -13.36 -6.35
C ASN A 56 0.27 -14.10 -5.87
N ILE A 57 -0.81 -13.36 -5.72
CA ILE A 57 -2.15 -13.92 -5.50
C ILE A 57 -3.08 -13.18 -6.45
N PRO A 58 -3.44 -13.77 -7.60
CA PRO A 58 -4.35 -13.11 -8.53
C PRO A 58 -5.65 -12.66 -7.86
N TYR A 59 -6.17 -11.52 -8.28
CA TYR A 59 -7.28 -10.88 -7.58
C TYR A 59 -8.53 -11.76 -7.47
N ASP A 60 -8.76 -12.61 -8.44
CA ASP A 60 -9.91 -13.52 -8.46
C ASP A 60 -9.70 -14.79 -7.63
N GLU A 61 -8.50 -14.97 -7.08
CA GLU A 61 -8.20 -16.07 -6.15
C GLU A 61 -8.22 -15.63 -4.69
N ILE A 62 -8.52 -14.37 -4.42
CA ILE A 62 -8.62 -13.86 -3.06
C ILE A 62 -9.95 -14.31 -2.46
N SER A 63 -9.88 -15.13 -1.43
CA SER A 63 -11.04 -15.69 -0.75
C SER A 63 -10.70 -15.94 0.72
N GLU A 64 -11.63 -16.52 1.45
CA GLU A 64 -11.41 -16.92 2.85
C GLU A 64 -10.26 -17.90 3.02
N ALA A 65 -9.89 -18.62 1.94
CA ALA A 65 -8.78 -19.56 1.96
C ALA A 65 -7.41 -18.88 1.97
N VAL A 66 -7.35 -17.58 1.65
CA VAL A 66 -6.11 -16.83 1.70
C VAL A 66 -5.69 -16.67 3.16
N SER A 67 -4.46 -17.10 3.45
CA SER A 67 -3.93 -17.07 4.80
C SER A 67 -2.71 -16.17 4.84
N LEU A 68 -2.94 -14.89 5.07
CA LEU A 68 -1.90 -13.91 5.30
C LEU A 68 -1.91 -13.52 6.77
N ASP A 69 -0.78 -12.98 7.24
CA ASP A 69 -0.67 -12.50 8.60
C ASP A 69 -1.51 -11.22 8.78
N LYS A 70 -2.57 -11.29 9.57
CA LYS A 70 -3.48 -10.16 9.79
C LYS A 70 -2.88 -9.05 10.64
N GLU A 71 -1.73 -9.29 11.25
CA GLU A 71 -1.02 -8.26 11.99
C GLU A 71 -0.14 -7.39 11.09
N LYS A 72 0.01 -7.79 9.83
CA LYS A 72 0.80 -7.05 8.86
C LYS A 72 -0.09 -6.23 7.94
N LEU A 73 0.44 -5.10 7.50
CA LEU A 73 -0.21 -4.29 6.47
C LEU A 73 -0.03 -4.99 5.11
N VAL A 74 -1.11 -5.18 4.38
CA VAL A 74 -1.07 -5.80 3.05
C VAL A 74 -1.11 -4.72 1.99
N PHE A 75 -0.04 -4.60 1.22
CA PHE A 75 -0.02 -3.74 0.04
C PHE A 75 -0.45 -4.56 -1.18
N VAL A 76 -1.35 -4.03 -1.97
CA VAL A 76 -1.77 -4.67 -3.22
C VAL A 76 -1.50 -3.75 -4.40
N TYR A 77 -1.16 -4.33 -5.54
CA TYR A 77 -1.00 -3.58 -6.78
C TYR A 77 -1.37 -4.47 -7.98
N CYS A 78 -1.68 -3.82 -9.08
CA CYS A 78 -1.91 -4.50 -10.36
C CYS A 78 -1.32 -3.68 -11.50
N LYS A 79 -1.77 -3.89 -12.72
CA LYS A 79 -1.23 -3.15 -13.87
C LYS A 79 -1.78 -1.73 -13.97
N SER A 80 -3.10 -1.57 -13.83
CA SER A 80 -3.79 -0.30 -14.04
C SER A 80 -4.53 0.25 -12.83
N GLY A 81 -4.61 -0.51 -11.74
CA GLY A 81 -5.32 -0.13 -10.52
C GLY A 81 -6.70 -0.74 -10.37
N ASN A 82 -7.27 -1.34 -11.40
CA ASN A 82 -8.61 -1.90 -11.38
C ASN A 82 -8.71 -3.17 -10.53
N ARG A 83 -7.86 -4.13 -10.83
CA ARG A 83 -7.82 -5.41 -10.10
C ARG A 83 -7.37 -5.23 -8.66
N SER A 84 -6.45 -4.30 -8.42
CA SER A 84 -5.98 -4.03 -7.05
C SER A 84 -7.06 -3.38 -6.21
N ASN A 85 -7.94 -2.59 -6.81
CA ASN A 85 -9.08 -2.02 -6.10
C ASN A 85 -10.07 -3.11 -5.67
N ILE A 86 -10.31 -4.09 -6.53
CA ILE A 86 -11.17 -5.24 -6.20
C ILE A 86 -10.54 -6.05 -5.07
N ALA A 87 -9.24 -6.33 -5.16
CA ALA A 87 -8.51 -7.06 -4.14
C ALA A 87 -8.50 -6.31 -2.80
N PHE A 88 -8.32 -5.00 -2.85
CA PHE A 88 -8.38 -4.13 -1.67
C PHE A 88 -9.70 -4.31 -0.91
N ASN A 89 -10.81 -4.21 -1.63
CA ASN A 89 -12.13 -4.35 -1.00
C ASN A 89 -12.35 -5.75 -0.42
N ASN A 90 -11.95 -6.78 -1.16
CA ASN A 90 -12.12 -8.16 -0.71
C ASN A 90 -11.28 -8.47 0.53
N LEU A 91 -10.04 -8.04 0.55
CA LEU A 91 -9.16 -8.27 1.70
C LEU A 91 -9.63 -7.49 2.92
N LYS A 92 -10.12 -6.28 2.74
CA LYS A 92 -10.68 -5.51 3.86
C LYS A 92 -11.88 -6.24 4.48
N GLN A 93 -12.75 -6.79 3.66
CA GLN A 93 -13.89 -7.56 4.14
C GLN A 93 -13.47 -8.81 4.91
N LEU A 94 -12.32 -9.37 4.56
CA LEU A 94 -11.76 -10.53 5.26
C LEU A 94 -11.04 -10.16 6.55
N GLY A 95 -10.94 -8.89 6.88
CA GLY A 95 -10.37 -8.42 8.15
C GLY A 95 -8.91 -7.99 8.08
N TYR A 96 -8.34 -7.84 6.89
CA TYR A 96 -6.97 -7.36 6.71
C TYR A 96 -6.91 -5.84 6.70
N GLU A 97 -5.78 -5.30 7.17
CA GLU A 97 -5.42 -3.91 6.92
C GLU A 97 -4.75 -3.86 5.55
N VAL A 98 -5.26 -3.07 4.63
CA VAL A 98 -4.84 -3.09 3.23
C VAL A 98 -4.56 -1.68 2.72
N TYR A 99 -3.55 -1.57 1.89
CA TYR A 99 -3.24 -0.35 1.17
C TYR A 99 -3.17 -0.67 -0.32
N ASP A 100 -3.97 0.02 -1.12
CA ASP A 100 -3.97 -0.14 -2.58
C ASP A 100 -2.90 0.75 -3.19
N MET A 101 -1.82 0.16 -3.67
CA MET A 101 -0.75 0.90 -4.33
C MET A 101 -1.09 1.29 -5.77
N GLY A 102 -2.08 0.63 -6.37
CA GLY A 102 -2.53 0.95 -7.72
C GLY A 102 -1.69 0.31 -8.82
N ALA A 103 -1.31 1.10 -9.81
CA ALA A 103 -0.61 0.62 -11.01
C ALA A 103 0.88 0.43 -10.76
N ILE A 104 1.43 -0.71 -11.17
CA ILE A 104 2.84 -1.05 -10.97
C ILE A 104 3.78 0.01 -11.53
N ASP A 105 3.45 0.61 -12.67
CA ASP A 105 4.32 1.61 -13.31
C ASP A 105 4.40 2.92 -12.53
N SER A 106 3.45 3.16 -11.63
CA SER A 106 3.43 4.36 -10.78
C SER A 106 4.11 4.16 -9.44
N ILE A 107 4.55 2.96 -9.14
CA ILE A 107 5.14 2.62 -7.84
C ILE A 107 6.65 2.72 -7.93
N GLU A 108 7.23 3.56 -7.07
CA GLU A 108 8.68 3.80 -7.04
C GLU A 108 9.37 2.84 -6.07
N LEU A 109 9.27 1.56 -6.35
CA LEU A 109 9.95 0.50 -5.61
C LEU A 109 10.75 -0.36 -6.59
N PRO A 110 11.84 -1.01 -6.12
CA PRO A 110 12.63 -1.89 -6.99
C PRO A 110 11.78 -3.03 -7.56
N LYS A 111 12.09 -3.44 -8.77
CA LYS A 111 11.45 -4.57 -9.45
C LYS A 111 12.46 -5.67 -9.76
N GLU A 112 11.95 -6.87 -9.83
CA GLU A 112 12.74 -8.03 -10.22
C GLU A 112 12.02 -8.88 -11.25
#